data_9f38d76a6edc5add880ed0804281f3df
#
_entry.id   9f38d76a6edc5add880ed0804281f3df
#
_cell.length_a   1.000
_cell.length_b   1.000
_cell.length_c   1.000
_cell.angle_alpha   90.00
_cell.angle_beta   90.00
_cell.angle_gamma   90.00
#
_symmetry.space_group_name_H-M   'P 1'
#
loop_
_entity.id
_entity.type
_entity.pdbx_description
1 polymer ?
#
loop_
_entity_poly.entity_id
_entity_poly.type
_entity_poly.pdbx_seq_one_letter_code
_entity_poly.pdbx_strand_id
1 'polypeptide(L)'
;MDTEAATLLKAFCRPILFTESEFGDAIERMTKLFIERLDVAPLKNMLSSILNKDERKKMKGLRELHTLQLWAERQLGMSSAGEILAPLFVLYDLRVAYKHLLPQSKTEEIKTSCRSRLNLSEDASLENIYTALTAQLETTFNALTQAVFEASSTPS
;
A
#
# COMPACT_ATOMS: atom_id res chain seq x y z
N MET A 1 9.75 -18.43 -7.39
CA MET A 1 9.82 -17.03 -6.91
C MET A 1 10.32 -16.19 -8.07
N ASP A 2 9.65 -15.11 -8.39
CA ASP A 2 10.02 -14.20 -9.49
C ASP A 2 11.41 -13.63 -9.25
N THR A 3 12.31 -13.76 -10.24
CA THR A 3 13.73 -13.36 -10.14
C THR A 3 13.88 -11.85 -9.85
N GLU A 4 12.97 -11.04 -10.39
CA GLU A 4 12.96 -9.60 -10.19
C GLU A 4 12.50 -9.22 -8.76
N ALA A 5 11.48 -9.93 -8.20
CA ALA A 5 11.08 -9.76 -6.81
C ALA A 5 12.22 -10.12 -5.84
N ALA A 6 12.94 -11.21 -6.13
CA ALA A 6 14.11 -11.61 -5.35
C ALA A 6 15.23 -10.55 -5.41
N THR A 7 15.42 -9.93 -6.58
CA THR A 7 16.40 -8.84 -6.75
C THR A 7 15.99 -7.59 -5.99
N LEU A 8 14.71 -7.21 -6.03
CA LEU A 8 14.18 -6.09 -5.27
C LEU A 8 14.27 -6.33 -3.76
N LEU A 9 13.97 -7.53 -3.29
CA LEU A 9 14.12 -7.89 -1.87
C LEU A 9 15.58 -7.81 -1.41
N LYS A 10 16.54 -8.28 -2.23
CA LYS A 10 17.99 -8.14 -1.93
C LYS A 10 18.44 -6.69 -1.91
N ALA A 11 17.86 -5.84 -2.75
CA ALA A 11 18.14 -4.40 -2.79
C ALA A 11 17.34 -3.61 -1.74
N PHE A 12 16.47 -4.29 -0.97
CA PHE A 12 15.63 -3.67 0.06
C PHE A 12 16.47 -3.45 1.32
N CYS A 13 17.18 -2.33 1.35
CA CYS A 13 17.93 -1.90 2.50
C CYS A 13 17.30 -0.64 3.10
N ARG A 14 17.27 -0.57 4.43
CA ARG A 14 16.98 0.68 5.12
C ARG A 14 18.00 1.74 4.66
N PRO A 15 17.60 2.99 4.38
CA PRO A 15 18.55 4.06 4.11
C PRO A 15 19.57 4.21 5.24
N ILE A 16 20.84 4.38 4.88
CA ILE A 16 21.91 4.65 5.86
C ILE A 16 21.86 6.12 6.26
N LEU A 17 21.67 6.99 5.25
CA LEU A 17 21.45 8.41 5.44
C LEU A 17 20.02 8.73 5.00
N PHE A 18 19.29 9.46 5.83
CA PHE A 18 17.93 9.88 5.48
C PHE A 18 17.95 11.23 4.77
N THR A 19 18.64 11.28 3.61
CA THR A 19 18.48 12.38 2.65
C THR A 19 17.15 12.22 1.89
N GLU A 20 16.63 13.31 1.32
CA GLU A 20 15.40 13.21 0.49
C GLU A 20 15.56 12.25 -0.69
N SER A 21 16.73 12.19 -1.31
CA SER A 21 17.04 11.29 -2.42
C SER A 21 16.99 9.82 -1.98
N GLU A 22 17.75 9.46 -0.93
CA GLU A 22 17.80 8.05 -0.46
C GLU A 22 16.46 7.60 0.10
N PHE A 23 15.76 8.48 0.81
CA PHE A 23 14.41 8.21 1.29
C PHE A 23 13.46 7.98 0.10
N GLY A 24 13.46 8.88 -0.91
CA GLY A 24 12.64 8.73 -2.11
C GLY A 24 12.92 7.41 -2.85
N ASP A 25 14.20 7.01 -2.95
CA ASP A 25 14.58 5.73 -3.57
C ASP A 25 14.10 4.51 -2.78
N ALA A 26 14.12 4.59 -1.45
CA ALA A 26 13.59 3.54 -0.59
C ALA A 26 12.07 3.42 -0.76
N ILE A 27 11.35 4.54 -0.75
CA ILE A 27 9.89 4.60 -0.98
C ILE A 27 9.54 4.05 -2.36
N GLU A 28 10.29 4.39 -3.40
CA GLU A 28 10.05 3.86 -4.75
C GLU A 28 10.23 2.34 -4.81
N ARG A 29 11.31 1.80 -4.19
CA ARG A 29 11.52 0.34 -4.12
C ARG A 29 10.39 -0.37 -3.39
N MET A 30 9.93 0.18 -2.25
CA MET A 30 8.77 -0.37 -1.52
C MET A 30 7.50 -0.35 -2.37
N THR A 31 7.24 0.75 -3.08
CA THR A 31 6.05 0.87 -3.94
C THR A 31 6.07 -0.16 -5.06
N LYS A 32 7.23 -0.33 -5.73
CA LYS A 32 7.40 -1.36 -6.76
C LYS A 32 7.17 -2.76 -6.22
N LEU A 33 7.63 -3.05 -5.01
CA LEU A 33 7.50 -4.37 -4.40
C LEU A 33 6.07 -4.67 -3.94
N PHE A 34 5.43 -3.72 -3.25
CA PHE A 34 4.17 -3.98 -2.54
C PHE A 34 2.92 -3.54 -3.30
N ILE A 35 3.04 -2.65 -4.28
CA ILE A 35 1.90 -2.09 -5.00
C ILE A 35 1.95 -2.44 -6.49
N GLU A 36 3.04 -2.09 -7.20
CA GLU A 36 3.09 -2.24 -8.65
C GLU A 36 3.12 -3.71 -9.12
N ARG A 37 3.55 -4.62 -8.23
CA ARG A 37 3.55 -6.06 -8.50
C ARG A 37 2.27 -6.77 -8.09
N LEU A 38 1.31 -6.03 -7.53
CA LEU A 38 0.02 -6.62 -7.18
C LEU A 38 -0.75 -6.97 -8.46
N ASP A 39 -0.80 -8.27 -8.78
CA ASP A 39 -1.67 -8.75 -9.85
C ASP A 39 -3.12 -8.75 -9.38
N VAL A 40 -3.86 -7.76 -9.85
CA VAL A 40 -5.28 -7.59 -9.50
C VAL A 40 -6.23 -8.38 -10.38
N ALA A 41 -5.76 -9.04 -11.42
CA ALA A 41 -6.63 -9.82 -12.31
C ALA A 41 -7.31 -10.99 -11.59
N PRO A 42 -6.62 -11.80 -10.76
CA PRO A 42 -7.28 -12.81 -9.94
C PRO A 42 -8.30 -12.23 -8.96
N LEU A 43 -8.00 -11.09 -8.32
CA LEU A 43 -8.90 -10.41 -7.39
C LEU A 43 -10.19 -9.94 -8.11
N LYS A 44 -10.04 -9.34 -9.29
CA LYS A 44 -11.19 -8.91 -10.12
C LYS A 44 -12.04 -10.10 -10.58
N ASN A 45 -11.43 -11.23 -10.87
CA ASN A 45 -12.15 -12.45 -11.24
C ASN A 45 -12.99 -12.97 -10.06
N MET A 46 -12.42 -13.08 -8.86
CA MET A 46 -13.14 -13.46 -7.65
C MET A 46 -14.29 -12.49 -7.34
N LEU A 47 -14.02 -11.19 -7.39
CA LEU A 47 -15.05 -10.16 -7.17
C LEU A 47 -16.19 -10.25 -8.19
N SER A 48 -15.90 -10.58 -9.44
CA SER A 48 -16.90 -10.67 -10.49
C SER A 48 -17.95 -11.74 -10.23
N SER A 49 -17.67 -12.75 -9.40
CA SER A 49 -18.63 -13.80 -9.04
C SER A 49 -19.61 -13.35 -7.97
N ILE A 50 -19.25 -12.38 -7.12
CA ILE A 50 -20.03 -11.96 -5.95
C ILE A 50 -20.66 -10.57 -6.10
N LEU A 51 -20.14 -9.72 -6.99
CA LEU A 51 -20.63 -8.36 -7.22
C LEU A 51 -21.82 -8.34 -8.18
N ASN A 52 -22.77 -7.43 -7.95
CA ASN A 52 -23.85 -7.14 -8.89
C ASN A 52 -23.35 -6.39 -10.14
N LYS A 53 -24.23 -6.17 -11.13
CA LYS A 53 -23.89 -5.57 -12.43
C LYS A 53 -23.31 -4.15 -12.30
N ASP A 54 -23.87 -3.33 -11.41
CA ASP A 54 -23.44 -1.93 -11.24
C ASP A 54 -22.12 -1.84 -10.48
N GLU A 55 -21.92 -2.67 -9.45
CA GLU A 55 -20.65 -2.80 -8.74
C GLU A 55 -19.53 -3.29 -9.65
N ARG A 56 -19.80 -4.28 -10.52
CA ARG A 56 -18.84 -4.75 -11.53
C ARG A 56 -18.42 -3.65 -12.51
N LYS A 57 -19.35 -2.79 -12.90
CA LYS A 57 -19.05 -1.64 -13.76
C LYS A 57 -18.10 -0.65 -13.07
N LYS A 58 -18.35 -0.35 -11.79
CA LYS A 58 -17.48 0.51 -10.98
C LYS A 58 -16.12 -0.11 -10.76
N MET A 59 -16.05 -1.41 -10.49
CA MET A 59 -14.79 -2.14 -10.28
C MET A 59 -13.85 -2.07 -11.47
N LYS A 60 -14.35 -2.04 -12.71
CA LYS A 60 -13.50 -1.98 -13.92
C LYS A 60 -12.54 -0.79 -13.93
N GLY A 61 -12.95 0.34 -13.35
CA GLY A 61 -12.13 1.57 -13.25
C GLY A 61 -11.20 1.64 -12.04
N LEU A 62 -11.26 0.65 -11.13
CA LEU A 62 -10.43 0.68 -9.93
C LEU A 62 -8.98 0.30 -10.24
N ARG A 63 -8.06 1.06 -9.62
CA ARG A 63 -6.64 0.76 -9.58
C ARG A 63 -6.33 -0.29 -8.52
N GLU A 64 -5.08 -0.71 -8.47
CA GLU A 64 -4.58 -1.84 -7.68
C GLU A 64 -5.04 -1.80 -6.21
N LEU A 65 -4.72 -0.73 -5.49
CA LEU A 65 -5.03 -0.63 -4.05
C LEU A 65 -6.53 -0.60 -3.77
N HIS A 66 -7.32 0.08 -4.60
CA HIS A 66 -8.78 0.11 -4.42
C HIS A 66 -9.41 -1.25 -4.76
N THR A 67 -8.84 -1.98 -5.72
CA THR A 67 -9.26 -3.35 -6.02
C THR A 67 -8.94 -4.28 -4.86
N LEU A 68 -7.74 -4.16 -4.28
CA LEU A 68 -7.35 -4.91 -3.08
C LEU A 68 -8.27 -4.62 -1.90
N GLN A 69 -8.59 -3.35 -1.67
CA GLN A 69 -9.51 -2.95 -0.61
C GLN A 69 -10.89 -3.57 -0.80
N LEU A 70 -11.48 -3.43 -1.98
CA LEU A 70 -12.79 -4.00 -2.30
C LEU A 70 -12.80 -5.53 -2.13
N TRP A 71 -11.72 -6.20 -2.55
CA TRP A 71 -11.57 -7.64 -2.37
C TRP A 71 -11.50 -8.03 -0.89
N ALA A 72 -10.71 -7.32 -0.09
CA ALA A 72 -10.59 -7.56 1.34
C ALA A 72 -11.94 -7.36 2.06
N GLU A 73 -12.70 -6.32 1.70
CA GLU A 73 -14.02 -6.07 2.24
C GLU A 73 -15.03 -7.17 1.88
N ARG A 74 -15.08 -7.55 0.61
CA ARG A 74 -16.14 -8.43 0.09
C ARG A 74 -15.83 -9.91 0.21
N GLN A 75 -14.57 -10.31 0.01
CA GLN A 75 -14.15 -11.72 -0.01
C GLN A 75 -13.62 -12.17 1.36
N LEU A 76 -12.90 -11.31 2.07
CA LEU A 76 -12.37 -11.64 3.39
C LEU A 76 -13.26 -11.14 4.54
N GLY A 77 -14.31 -10.37 4.26
CA GLY A 77 -15.20 -9.83 5.27
C GLY A 77 -14.57 -8.78 6.19
N MET A 78 -13.50 -8.13 5.75
CA MET A 78 -12.76 -7.14 6.54
C MET A 78 -13.51 -5.79 6.52
N SER A 79 -14.39 -5.56 7.49
CA SER A 79 -15.17 -4.30 7.59
C SER A 79 -14.31 -3.04 7.73
N SER A 80 -13.09 -3.15 8.26
CA SER A 80 -12.10 -2.08 8.42
C SER A 80 -10.98 -2.11 7.38
N ALA A 81 -11.20 -2.75 6.21
CA ALA A 81 -10.14 -2.89 5.18
C ALA A 81 -9.53 -1.54 4.77
N GLY A 82 -10.31 -0.46 4.69
CA GLY A 82 -9.80 0.88 4.39
C GLY A 82 -8.77 1.39 5.41
N GLU A 83 -9.00 1.15 6.70
CA GLU A 83 -8.07 1.53 7.76
C GLU A 83 -6.83 0.63 7.76
N ILE A 84 -7.02 -0.68 7.63
CA ILE A 84 -5.92 -1.66 7.63
C ILE A 84 -4.98 -1.42 6.42
N LEU A 85 -5.53 -1.07 5.27
CA LEU A 85 -4.76 -0.83 4.04
C LEU A 85 -4.26 0.63 3.90
N ALA A 86 -4.65 1.53 4.80
CA ALA A 86 -4.24 2.94 4.75
C ALA A 86 -2.71 3.15 4.62
N PRO A 87 -1.82 2.34 5.25
CA PRO A 87 -0.37 2.48 5.07
C PRO A 87 0.10 2.26 3.63
N LEU A 88 -0.56 1.41 2.85
CA LEU A 88 -0.23 1.25 1.42
C LEU A 88 -0.58 2.49 0.60
N PHE A 89 -1.67 3.17 0.92
CA PHE A 89 -2.02 4.45 0.31
C PHE A 89 -1.03 5.56 0.71
N VAL A 90 -0.57 5.56 1.97
CA VAL A 90 0.49 6.48 2.42
C VAL A 90 1.79 6.23 1.67
N LEU A 91 2.18 4.97 1.49
CA LEU A 91 3.35 4.60 0.69
C LEU A 91 3.27 5.13 -0.75
N TYR A 92 2.11 4.97 -1.39
CA TYR A 92 1.88 5.50 -2.73
C TYR A 92 1.98 7.03 -2.78
N ASP A 93 1.36 7.73 -1.85
CA ASP A 93 1.37 9.19 -1.76
C ASP A 93 2.78 9.74 -1.50
N LEU A 94 3.58 9.07 -0.65
CA LEU A 94 4.99 9.41 -0.44
C LEU A 94 5.81 9.26 -1.72
N ARG A 95 5.59 8.19 -2.50
CA ARG A 95 6.22 8.07 -3.82
C ARG A 95 5.87 9.25 -4.72
N VAL A 96 4.61 9.62 -4.76
CA VAL A 96 4.16 10.77 -5.56
C VAL A 96 4.87 12.06 -5.11
N ALA A 97 4.98 12.30 -3.79
CA ALA A 97 5.61 13.49 -3.24
C ALA A 97 7.13 13.58 -3.50
N TYR A 98 7.83 12.44 -3.51
CA TYR A 98 9.31 12.43 -3.58
C TYR A 98 9.86 12.07 -4.97
N LYS A 99 9.07 11.49 -5.86
CA LYS A 99 9.54 10.99 -7.16
C LYS A 99 8.83 11.62 -8.37
N HIS A 100 7.73 12.35 -8.18
CA HIS A 100 7.04 13.03 -9.26
C HIS A 100 7.30 14.54 -9.23
N LEU A 101 7.38 15.13 -10.42
CA LEU A 101 7.49 16.58 -10.58
C LEU A 101 6.13 17.23 -10.33
N LEU A 102 5.91 17.66 -9.10
CA LEU A 102 4.71 18.40 -8.69
C LEU A 102 5.08 19.83 -8.28
N PRO A 103 4.12 20.76 -8.32
CA PRO A 103 4.29 22.06 -7.69
C PRO A 103 4.64 21.90 -6.20
N GLN A 104 5.53 22.74 -5.69
CA GLN A 104 6.01 22.65 -4.30
C GLN A 104 4.88 22.66 -3.27
N SER A 105 3.86 23.52 -3.46
CA SER A 105 2.70 23.58 -2.58
C SER A 105 1.95 22.25 -2.50
N LYS A 106 1.80 21.56 -3.63
CA LYS A 106 1.15 20.24 -3.67
C LYS A 106 1.98 19.14 -3.03
N THR A 107 3.30 19.20 -3.24
CA THR A 107 4.23 18.28 -2.60
C THR A 107 4.18 18.39 -1.06
N GLU A 108 4.19 19.62 -0.53
CA GLU A 108 4.12 19.83 0.92
C GLU A 108 2.75 19.45 1.50
N GLU A 109 1.65 19.68 0.79
CA GLU A 109 0.33 19.20 1.18
C GLU A 109 0.31 17.68 1.34
N ILE A 110 0.86 16.94 0.38
CA ILE A 110 0.93 15.47 0.43
C ILE A 110 1.83 15.02 1.59
N LYS A 111 3.01 15.62 1.78
CA LYS A 111 3.93 15.30 2.87
C LYS A 111 3.28 15.49 4.24
N THR A 112 2.57 16.61 4.44
CA THR A 112 1.83 16.90 5.68
C THR A 112 0.72 15.89 5.92
N SER A 113 -0.07 15.57 4.89
CA SER A 113 -1.12 14.54 4.96
C SER A 113 -0.54 13.17 5.34
N CYS A 114 0.60 12.77 4.75
CA CYS A 114 1.25 11.50 5.07
C CYS A 114 1.72 11.45 6.52
N ARG A 115 2.35 12.52 7.05
CA ARG A 115 2.75 12.59 8.47
C ARG A 115 1.55 12.43 9.40
N SER A 116 0.47 13.16 9.15
CA SER A 116 -0.77 13.07 9.93
C SER A 116 -1.34 11.65 9.94
N ARG A 117 -1.40 10.99 8.79
CA ARG A 117 -1.91 9.61 8.66
C ARG A 117 -1.01 8.56 9.31
N LEU A 118 0.28 8.86 9.48
CA LEU A 118 1.23 8.04 10.25
C LEU A 118 1.24 8.39 11.75
N ASN A 119 0.38 9.30 12.22
CA ASN A 119 0.34 9.81 13.59
C ASN A 119 1.65 10.47 14.03
N LEU A 120 2.30 11.19 13.12
CA LEU A 120 3.55 11.90 13.35
C LEU A 120 3.32 13.42 13.41
N SER A 121 4.20 14.12 14.11
CA SER A 121 4.23 15.59 14.12
C SER A 121 4.65 16.16 12.76
N GLU A 122 4.35 17.43 12.50
CA GLU A 122 4.68 18.10 11.24
C GLU A 122 6.18 18.20 10.97
N ASP A 123 6.99 18.27 12.03
CA ASP A 123 8.45 18.33 12.02
C ASP A 123 9.14 16.96 12.04
N ALA A 124 8.37 15.87 11.98
CA ALA A 124 8.93 14.51 11.99
C ALA A 124 9.98 14.32 10.89
N SER A 125 11.13 13.74 11.28
CA SER A 125 12.23 13.45 10.36
C SER A 125 11.86 12.38 9.33
N LEU A 126 12.62 12.29 8.24
CA LEU A 126 12.45 11.23 7.24
C LEU A 126 12.66 9.83 7.85
N GLU A 127 13.55 9.71 8.84
CA GLU A 127 13.74 8.47 9.59
C GLU A 127 12.51 8.09 10.40
N ASN A 128 11.87 9.05 11.06
CA ASN A 128 10.62 8.81 11.79
C ASN A 128 9.49 8.36 10.85
N ILE A 129 9.37 9.01 9.67
CA ILE A 129 8.38 8.64 8.65
C ILE A 129 8.64 7.21 8.15
N TYR A 130 9.89 6.88 7.83
CA TYR A 130 10.27 5.54 7.37
C TYR A 130 9.94 4.47 8.42
N THR A 131 10.31 4.72 9.67
CA THR A 131 10.10 3.78 10.79
C THR A 131 8.61 3.56 11.06
N ALA A 132 7.82 4.64 11.11
CA ALA A 132 6.37 4.55 11.33
C ALA A 132 5.68 3.82 10.16
N LEU A 133 6.04 4.16 8.92
CA LEU A 133 5.47 3.52 7.73
C LEU A 133 5.77 2.02 7.71
N THR A 134 7.02 1.61 7.92
CA THR A 134 7.41 0.19 7.89
C THR A 134 6.71 -0.61 8.98
N ALA A 135 6.58 -0.07 10.20
CA ALA A 135 5.84 -0.72 11.28
C ALA A 135 4.34 -0.88 10.95
N GLN A 136 3.72 0.15 10.37
CA GLN A 136 2.32 0.07 9.97
C GLN A 136 2.11 -0.88 8.77
N LEU A 137 3.03 -0.93 7.81
CA LEU A 137 2.99 -1.92 6.71
C LEU A 137 3.11 -3.35 7.23
N GLU A 138 3.98 -3.60 8.20
CA GLU A 138 4.07 -4.92 8.85
C GLU A 138 2.73 -5.32 9.47
N THR A 139 2.08 -4.42 10.19
CA THR A 139 0.74 -4.65 10.76
C THR A 139 -0.29 -4.93 9.66
N THR A 140 -0.27 -4.17 8.56
CA THR A 140 -1.14 -4.39 7.39
C THR A 140 -0.97 -5.79 6.82
N PHE A 141 0.26 -6.22 6.54
CA PHE A 141 0.51 -7.53 5.95
C PHE A 141 0.18 -8.68 6.89
N ASN A 142 0.42 -8.54 8.19
CA ASN A 142 0.02 -9.52 9.19
C ASN A 142 -1.51 -9.67 9.25
N ALA A 143 -2.26 -8.57 9.24
CA ALA A 143 -3.71 -8.58 9.22
C ALA A 143 -4.29 -9.22 7.95
N LEU A 144 -3.73 -8.90 6.77
CA LEU A 144 -4.13 -9.52 5.52
C LEU A 144 -3.84 -11.03 5.50
N THR A 145 -2.66 -11.43 5.95
CA THR A 145 -2.27 -12.85 6.03
C THR A 145 -3.20 -13.63 6.93
N GLN A 146 -3.52 -13.09 8.10
CA GLN A 146 -4.45 -13.70 9.05
C GLN A 146 -5.85 -13.85 8.43
N ALA A 147 -6.37 -12.80 7.80
CA ALA A 147 -7.70 -12.84 7.18
C ALA A 147 -7.78 -13.85 6.03
N VAL A 148 -6.74 -13.97 5.20
CA VAL A 148 -6.66 -14.97 4.14
C VAL A 148 -6.64 -16.38 4.73
N PHE A 149 -5.86 -16.60 5.78
CA PHE A 149 -5.79 -17.90 6.45
C PHE A 149 -7.14 -18.32 7.05
N GLU A 150 -7.82 -17.40 7.73
CA GLU A 150 -9.15 -17.64 8.31
C GLU A 150 -10.20 -17.96 7.24
N ALA A 151 -10.21 -17.18 6.14
CA ALA A 151 -11.12 -17.43 5.02
C ALA A 151 -10.88 -18.79 4.34
N SER A 152 -9.61 -19.26 4.30
CA SER A 152 -9.25 -20.54 3.71
C SER A 152 -9.55 -21.73 4.63
N SER A 153 -9.71 -21.49 5.92
CA SER A 153 -9.92 -22.52 6.94
C SER A 153 -11.40 -22.77 7.26
N THR A 154 -12.31 -21.93 6.73
CA THR A 154 -13.76 -22.10 6.93
C THR A 154 -14.29 -23.07 5.86
N PRO A 155 -14.72 -24.28 6.24
CA PRO A 155 -15.34 -25.22 5.27
C PRO A 155 -16.65 -24.63 4.76
N SER A 156 -16.86 -24.71 3.46
CA SER A 156 -18.09 -24.33 2.75
C SER A 156 -19.26 -25.24 3.11
#